data_1f61a7593380066dc24746ca6bfd98bc
#
_entry.id   1f61a7593380066dc24746ca6bfd98bc
#
_cell.length_a   1.000
_cell.length_b   1.000
_cell.length_c   1.000
_cell.angle_alpha   90.00
_cell.angle_beta   90.00
_cell.angle_gamma   90.00
#
_symmetry.space_group_name_H-M   'P 1'
#
loop_
_entity.id
_entity.type
_entity.pdbx_description
1 polymer ?
#
loop_
_entity_poly.entity_id
_entity_poly.type
_entity_poly.pdbx_seq_one_letter_code
_entity_poly.pdbx_strand_id
1 'polypeptide(L)'
;MNTTTATSSLTDEETIELMIHNASKLLDAGITTARDLGSRGLLGVHIRDRINSGEIMGPRLKVAHAPITVPGGHAHAMGGVAQGVDEVRAEVRKRASEGADLIKVMSTGGFMTAGSHPSQARYTLEELMAIKDEATKFGMPVTTHATGTQGIERAVDARLDSIEHCAWISGTF
;
A
#
# COMPACT_ATOMS: atom_id res chain seq x y z
N MET A 1 16.98 -10.29 -11.14
CA MET A 1 15.89 -9.84 -12.03
C MET A 1 14.95 -9.00 -11.20
N ASN A 2 14.62 -7.79 -11.66
CA ASN A 2 13.79 -6.84 -10.91
C ASN A 2 12.34 -7.35 -10.95
N THR A 3 11.82 -7.86 -9.85
CA THR A 3 10.49 -8.47 -9.75
C THR A 3 9.35 -7.55 -10.19
N THR A 4 9.52 -6.23 -10.08
CA THR A 4 8.51 -5.23 -10.47
C THR A 4 8.32 -5.12 -11.98
N THR A 5 9.38 -5.32 -12.77
CA THR A 5 9.29 -5.26 -14.24
C THR A 5 8.62 -6.54 -14.79
N ALA A 6 8.80 -7.67 -14.11
CA ALA A 6 8.19 -8.94 -14.51
C ALA A 6 6.67 -8.98 -14.28
N THR A 7 6.17 -8.36 -13.21
CA THR A 7 4.73 -8.37 -12.90
C THR A 7 3.90 -7.33 -13.68
N SER A 8 4.53 -6.28 -14.22
CA SER A 8 3.83 -5.25 -15.00
C SER A 8 3.38 -5.71 -16.38
N SER A 9 3.90 -6.83 -16.89
CA SER A 9 3.56 -7.43 -18.18
C SER A 9 2.55 -8.57 -18.09
N LEU A 10 2.23 -9.04 -16.88
CA LEU A 10 1.29 -10.15 -16.68
C LEU A 10 -0.16 -9.70 -16.84
N THR A 11 -0.98 -10.59 -17.39
CA THR A 11 -2.45 -10.44 -17.35
C THR A 11 -2.97 -10.53 -15.92
N ASP A 12 -4.24 -10.23 -15.70
CA ASP A 12 -4.85 -10.38 -14.37
C ASP A 12 -4.91 -11.84 -13.95
N GLU A 13 -5.20 -12.76 -14.88
CA GLU A 13 -5.21 -14.20 -14.66
C GLU A 13 -3.83 -14.73 -14.24
N GLU A 14 -2.78 -14.39 -14.99
CA GLU A 14 -1.40 -14.75 -14.65
C GLU A 14 -0.96 -14.18 -13.30
N THR A 15 -1.41 -12.95 -12.99
CA THR A 15 -1.13 -12.31 -11.69
C THR A 15 -1.84 -13.05 -10.56
N ILE A 16 -3.11 -13.45 -10.74
CA ILE A 16 -3.87 -14.24 -9.76
C ILE A 16 -3.16 -15.59 -9.50
N GLU A 17 -2.76 -16.31 -10.54
CA GLU A 17 -2.03 -17.57 -10.38
C GLU A 17 -0.73 -17.40 -9.58
N LEU A 18 0.03 -16.33 -9.88
CA LEU A 18 1.25 -16.00 -9.13
C LEU A 18 0.94 -15.65 -7.66
N MET A 19 -0.13 -14.90 -7.40
CA MET A 19 -0.54 -14.55 -6.04
C MET A 19 -0.96 -15.79 -5.24
N ILE A 20 -1.70 -16.72 -5.83
CA ILE A 20 -2.07 -18.00 -5.21
C ILE A 20 -0.83 -18.81 -4.86
N HIS A 21 0.10 -18.95 -5.81
CA HIS A 21 1.36 -19.64 -5.58
C HIS A 21 2.18 -19.01 -4.44
N ASN A 22 2.26 -17.68 -4.40
CA ASN A 22 2.98 -16.97 -3.35
C ASN A 22 2.28 -17.11 -1.97
N ALA A 23 0.95 -17.11 -1.95
CA ALA A 23 0.18 -17.34 -0.71
C ALA A 23 0.47 -18.72 -0.11
N SER A 24 0.54 -19.77 -0.94
CA SER A 24 0.94 -21.12 -0.49
C SER A 24 2.36 -21.12 0.09
N LYS A 25 3.31 -20.47 -0.59
CA LYS A 25 4.69 -20.37 -0.09
C LYS A 25 4.82 -19.64 1.25
N LEU A 26 3.97 -18.65 1.52
CA LEU A 26 3.94 -17.99 2.83
C LEU A 26 3.56 -18.99 3.92
N LEU A 27 2.53 -19.83 3.69
CA LEU A 27 2.14 -20.88 4.63
C LEU A 27 3.25 -21.93 4.82
N ASP A 28 3.89 -22.38 3.76
CA ASP A 28 5.00 -23.34 3.81
C ASP A 28 6.17 -22.80 4.66
N ALA A 29 6.37 -21.48 4.64
CA ALA A 29 7.34 -20.78 5.49
C ALA A 29 6.85 -20.50 6.92
N GLY A 30 5.64 -20.97 7.30
CA GLY A 30 5.07 -20.77 8.62
C GLY A 30 4.39 -19.41 8.84
N ILE A 31 4.23 -18.61 7.79
CA ILE A 31 3.56 -17.30 7.86
C ILE A 31 2.05 -17.51 7.73
N THR A 32 1.33 -17.39 8.85
CA THR A 32 -0.11 -17.62 8.91
C THR A 32 -0.98 -16.36 8.79
N THR A 33 -0.36 -15.18 8.82
CA THR A 33 -1.04 -13.89 8.64
C THR A 33 -0.09 -12.91 7.93
N ALA A 34 -0.58 -12.20 6.93
CA ALA A 34 0.20 -11.21 6.18
C ALA A 34 -0.64 -10.00 5.79
N ARG A 35 0.05 -8.90 5.49
CA ARG A 35 -0.54 -7.72 4.85
C ARG A 35 -0.05 -7.63 3.41
N ASP A 36 -0.99 -7.52 2.47
CA ASP A 36 -0.71 -7.13 1.09
C ASP A 36 -0.89 -5.61 0.98
N LEU A 37 0.20 -4.91 0.78
CA LEU A 37 0.25 -3.45 0.81
C LEU A 37 0.26 -2.82 -0.59
N GLY A 38 -0.05 -3.58 -1.62
CA GLY A 38 -0.19 -3.03 -2.96
C GLY A 38 -0.45 -4.08 -4.04
N SER A 39 -1.62 -4.00 -4.63
CA SER A 39 -1.98 -4.76 -5.82
C SER A 39 -2.75 -3.85 -6.79
N ARG A 40 -2.72 -4.17 -8.08
CA ARG A 40 -3.53 -3.44 -9.05
C ARG A 40 -4.98 -3.93 -9.01
N GLY A 41 -5.91 -3.04 -9.31
CA GLY A 41 -7.32 -3.36 -9.34
C GLY A 41 -7.78 -4.02 -8.03
N LEU A 42 -8.71 -4.96 -8.10
CA LEU A 42 -9.27 -5.70 -6.96
C LEU A 42 -8.54 -7.02 -6.65
N LEU A 43 -7.38 -7.29 -7.25
CA LEU A 43 -6.72 -8.59 -7.18
C LEU A 43 -6.43 -9.05 -5.75
N GLY A 44 -5.91 -8.16 -4.90
CA GLY A 44 -5.64 -8.49 -3.49
C GLY A 44 -6.90 -8.85 -2.72
N VAL A 45 -7.98 -8.07 -2.91
CA VAL A 45 -9.30 -8.34 -2.32
C VAL A 45 -9.83 -9.70 -2.77
N HIS A 46 -9.75 -9.97 -4.08
CA HIS A 46 -10.20 -11.23 -4.67
C HIS A 46 -9.45 -12.45 -4.08
N ILE A 47 -8.14 -12.38 -3.95
CA ILE A 47 -7.33 -13.45 -3.34
C ILE A 47 -7.67 -13.62 -1.86
N ARG A 48 -7.77 -12.53 -1.09
CA ARG A 48 -8.18 -12.59 0.33
C ARG A 48 -9.52 -13.30 0.49
N ASP A 49 -10.50 -12.94 -0.31
CA ASP A 49 -11.85 -13.48 -0.20
C ASP A 49 -11.91 -14.97 -0.56
N ARG A 50 -11.14 -15.40 -1.57
CA ARG A 50 -11.01 -16.82 -1.91
C ARG A 50 -10.29 -17.63 -0.83
N ILE A 51 -9.31 -17.04 -0.13
CA ILE A 51 -8.69 -17.67 1.04
C ILE A 51 -9.70 -17.77 2.18
N ASN A 52 -10.44 -16.71 2.46
CA ASN A 52 -11.44 -16.67 3.54
C ASN A 52 -12.60 -17.66 3.31
N SER A 53 -12.99 -17.90 2.07
CA SER A 53 -13.99 -18.91 1.70
C SER A 53 -13.47 -20.34 1.73
N GLY A 54 -12.15 -20.55 1.86
CA GLY A 54 -11.52 -21.87 1.78
C GLY A 54 -11.36 -22.43 0.36
N GLU A 55 -11.60 -21.62 -0.66
CA GLU A 55 -11.41 -22.02 -2.07
C GLU A 55 -9.93 -22.24 -2.39
N ILE A 56 -9.06 -21.43 -1.82
CA ILE A 56 -7.61 -21.55 -1.98
C ILE A 56 -6.90 -21.55 -0.63
N MET A 57 -5.75 -22.23 -0.56
CA MET A 57 -4.89 -22.23 0.62
C MET A 57 -4.03 -20.97 0.66
N GLY A 58 -4.00 -20.31 1.83
CA GLY A 58 -3.19 -19.10 2.05
C GLY A 58 -3.26 -18.60 3.48
N PRO A 59 -2.41 -17.65 3.88
CA PRO A 59 -2.47 -17.00 5.18
C PRO A 59 -3.71 -16.11 5.29
N ARG A 60 -4.10 -15.73 6.49
CA ARG A 60 -5.04 -14.62 6.68
C ARG A 60 -4.43 -13.36 6.08
N LEU A 61 -5.05 -12.82 5.05
CA LEU A 61 -4.60 -11.58 4.40
C LEU A 61 -5.38 -10.37 4.91
N LYS A 62 -4.65 -9.26 5.08
CA LYS A 62 -5.18 -7.91 5.18
C LYS A 62 -4.68 -7.14 3.97
N VAL A 63 -5.60 -6.57 3.19
CA VAL A 63 -5.28 -6.01 1.87
C VAL A 63 -5.53 -4.52 1.82
N ALA A 64 -4.55 -3.77 1.30
CA ALA A 64 -4.64 -2.33 1.13
C ALA A 64 -5.15 -1.91 -0.25
N HIS A 65 -5.21 -2.86 -1.21
CA HIS A 65 -5.54 -2.51 -2.58
C HIS A 65 -4.44 -1.65 -3.26
N ALA A 66 -4.78 -0.84 -4.27
CA ALA A 66 -3.82 0.06 -4.89
C ALA A 66 -3.40 1.17 -3.90
N PRO A 67 -2.09 1.39 -3.69
CA PRO A 67 -1.63 2.40 -2.75
C PRO A 67 -1.94 3.81 -3.23
N ILE A 68 -2.24 4.73 -2.31
CA ILE A 68 -2.42 6.14 -2.62
C ILE A 68 -1.06 6.78 -2.86
N THR A 69 -0.90 7.42 -4.01
CA THR A 69 0.35 8.04 -4.43
C THR A 69 0.09 9.30 -5.26
N VAL A 70 1.06 10.20 -5.34
CA VAL A 70 0.95 11.40 -6.18
C VAL A 70 1.14 11.06 -7.67
N PRO A 71 0.73 11.93 -8.62
CA PRO A 71 1.05 11.77 -10.04
C PRO A 71 2.54 11.52 -10.27
N GLY A 72 2.88 10.46 -11.01
CA GLY A 72 4.27 10.02 -11.23
C GLY A 72 5.01 9.54 -9.98
N GLY A 73 4.32 9.38 -8.86
CA GLY A 73 4.90 8.92 -7.60
C GLY A 73 5.21 7.43 -7.58
N HIS A 74 5.83 6.96 -6.49
CA HIS A 74 6.15 5.55 -6.32
C HIS A 74 4.89 4.69 -6.41
N ALA A 75 4.97 3.57 -7.15
CA ALA A 75 3.89 2.63 -7.40
C ALA A 75 2.64 3.21 -8.13
N HIS A 76 2.74 4.36 -8.80
CA HIS A 76 1.62 5.00 -9.51
C HIS A 76 0.94 4.09 -10.54
N ALA A 77 1.69 3.14 -11.13
CA ALA A 77 1.15 2.19 -12.10
C ALA A 77 0.11 1.21 -11.50
N MET A 78 0.03 1.10 -10.17
CA MET A 78 -1.00 0.27 -9.50
C MET A 78 -2.35 0.98 -9.39
N GLY A 79 -2.42 2.28 -9.67
CA GLY A 79 -3.60 3.13 -9.47
C GLY A 79 -3.49 3.91 -8.13
N GLY A 80 -4.61 4.49 -7.68
CA GLY A 80 -4.62 5.27 -6.43
C GLY A 80 -3.92 6.62 -6.52
N VAL A 81 -3.84 7.18 -7.72
CA VAL A 81 -3.21 8.49 -7.93
C VAL A 81 -4.12 9.60 -7.42
N ALA A 82 -3.63 10.35 -6.43
CA ALA A 82 -4.36 11.47 -5.82
C ALA A 82 -3.38 12.48 -5.22
N GLN A 83 -3.69 13.76 -5.34
CA GLN A 83 -2.94 14.86 -4.76
C GLN A 83 -3.90 15.96 -4.31
N GLY A 84 -3.62 16.55 -3.14
CA GLY A 84 -4.53 17.50 -2.50
C GLY A 84 -5.55 16.80 -1.58
N VAL A 85 -6.02 17.55 -0.58
CA VAL A 85 -6.87 17.04 0.51
C VAL A 85 -8.14 16.35 0.01
N ASP A 86 -8.81 16.93 -0.98
CA ASP A 86 -10.09 16.39 -1.46
C ASP A 86 -9.90 15.07 -2.22
N GLU A 87 -8.86 14.99 -3.07
CA GLU A 87 -8.59 13.79 -3.86
C GLU A 87 -8.13 12.63 -2.97
N VAL A 88 -7.25 12.88 -1.99
CA VAL A 88 -6.79 11.80 -1.09
C VAL A 88 -7.94 11.28 -0.22
N ARG A 89 -8.86 12.15 0.24
CA ARG A 89 -10.09 11.70 0.93
C ARG A 89 -10.98 10.86 0.01
N ALA A 90 -11.13 11.26 -1.26
CA ALA A 90 -11.90 10.50 -2.24
C ALA A 90 -11.32 9.10 -2.47
N GLU A 91 -9.99 9.00 -2.61
CA GLU A 91 -9.31 7.69 -2.75
C GLU A 91 -9.47 6.81 -1.51
N VAL A 92 -9.40 7.37 -0.29
CA VAL A 92 -9.69 6.60 0.94
C VAL A 92 -11.11 6.03 0.91
N ARG A 93 -12.13 6.85 0.60
CA ARG A 93 -13.53 6.38 0.47
C ARG A 93 -13.68 5.29 -0.59
N LYS A 94 -12.99 5.45 -1.71
CA LYS A 94 -12.97 4.46 -2.78
C LYS A 94 -12.39 3.13 -2.29
N ARG A 95 -11.22 3.13 -1.62
CA ARG A 95 -10.64 1.90 -1.04
C ARG A 95 -11.58 1.23 -0.04
N ALA A 96 -12.23 2.02 0.82
CA ALA A 96 -13.21 1.49 1.76
C ALA A 96 -14.39 0.80 1.04
N SER A 97 -14.94 1.44 -0.01
CA SER A 97 -16.05 0.88 -0.79
C SER A 97 -15.66 -0.36 -1.60
N GLU A 98 -14.39 -0.49 -1.96
CA GLU A 98 -13.80 -1.62 -2.69
C GLU A 98 -13.38 -2.77 -1.76
N GLY A 99 -13.60 -2.63 -0.44
CA GLY A 99 -13.38 -3.68 0.54
C GLY A 99 -11.93 -3.82 1.02
N ALA A 100 -11.11 -2.77 0.95
CA ALA A 100 -9.80 -2.76 1.57
C ALA A 100 -9.90 -2.90 3.10
N ASP A 101 -8.93 -3.58 3.72
CA ASP A 101 -8.83 -3.71 5.17
C ASP A 101 -8.05 -2.56 5.82
N LEU A 102 -7.23 -1.88 5.05
CA LEU A 102 -6.35 -0.79 5.49
C LEU A 102 -6.01 0.13 4.32
N ILE A 103 -5.51 1.31 4.62
CA ILE A 103 -4.99 2.24 3.61
C ILE A 103 -3.47 2.14 3.53
N LYS A 104 -2.95 2.08 2.32
CA LYS A 104 -1.52 2.26 2.02
C LYS A 104 -1.30 3.58 1.30
N VAL A 105 -0.36 4.39 1.80
CA VAL A 105 0.07 5.64 1.15
C VAL A 105 1.57 5.65 0.89
N MET A 106 2.02 6.36 -0.14
CA MET A 106 3.43 6.53 -0.48
C MET A 106 3.91 7.92 -0.06
N SER A 107 4.30 8.08 1.23
CA SER A 107 4.74 9.37 1.78
C SER A 107 6.05 9.86 1.18
N THR A 108 6.91 8.93 0.71
CA THR A 108 8.13 9.29 -0.05
C THR A 108 8.12 8.64 -1.42
N GLY A 109 9.04 9.08 -2.28
CA GLY A 109 9.43 8.33 -3.46
C GLY A 109 10.06 6.98 -3.08
N GLY A 110 10.42 6.18 -4.08
CA GLY A 110 11.02 4.86 -3.88
C GLY A 110 12.04 4.53 -4.96
N PHE A 111 12.68 3.37 -4.82
CA PHE A 111 13.77 2.93 -5.71
C PHE A 111 13.28 2.29 -7.02
N MET A 112 12.03 1.83 -7.06
CA MET A 112 11.53 0.98 -8.14
C MET A 112 10.73 1.74 -9.21
N THR A 113 10.57 3.04 -9.06
CA THR A 113 9.83 3.89 -10.01
C THR A 113 10.77 4.96 -10.57
N ALA A 114 10.94 4.98 -11.89
CA ALA A 114 11.78 5.95 -12.56
C ALA A 114 11.31 7.38 -12.26
N GLY A 115 12.25 8.28 -11.97
CA GLY A 115 11.95 9.67 -11.58
C GLY A 115 11.44 9.87 -10.16
N SER A 116 11.28 8.79 -9.39
CA SER A 116 10.89 8.82 -7.98
C SER A 116 12.12 8.62 -7.09
N HIS A 117 12.35 9.53 -6.14
CA HIS A 117 13.51 9.46 -5.27
C HIS A 117 13.10 9.20 -3.82
N PRO A 118 13.69 8.20 -3.13
CA PRO A 118 13.24 7.76 -1.80
C PRO A 118 13.41 8.81 -0.69
N SER A 119 14.30 9.80 -0.86
CA SER A 119 14.45 10.91 0.11
C SER A 119 13.38 12.00 -0.03
N GLN A 120 12.64 12.03 -1.14
CA GLN A 120 11.65 13.09 -1.39
C GLN A 120 10.34 12.77 -0.70
N ALA A 121 9.92 13.61 0.24
CA ALA A 121 8.56 13.61 0.77
C ALA A 121 7.59 14.05 -0.35
N ARG A 122 6.54 13.26 -0.57
CA ARG A 122 5.59 13.44 -1.68
C ARG A 122 4.26 14.04 -1.25
N TYR A 123 3.89 13.88 0.03
CA TYR A 123 2.69 14.45 0.61
C TYR A 123 3.03 15.50 1.67
N THR A 124 2.18 16.48 1.81
CA THR A 124 2.19 17.44 2.93
C THR A 124 1.68 16.77 4.20
N LEU A 125 1.94 17.37 5.34
CA LEU A 125 1.35 16.93 6.62
C LEU A 125 -0.19 16.97 6.56
N GLU A 126 -0.76 18.03 5.98
CA GLU A 126 -2.20 18.23 5.86
C GLU A 126 -2.87 17.09 5.04
N GLU A 127 -2.25 16.68 3.92
CA GLU A 127 -2.75 15.57 3.11
C GLU A 127 -2.70 14.24 3.86
N LEU A 128 -1.60 13.96 4.58
CA LEU A 128 -1.48 12.74 5.40
C LEU A 128 -2.48 12.72 6.56
N MET A 129 -2.72 13.86 7.22
CA MET A 129 -3.76 13.99 8.23
C MET A 129 -5.15 13.77 7.63
N ALA A 130 -5.41 14.29 6.44
CA ALA A 130 -6.67 14.10 5.75
C ALA A 130 -6.92 12.61 5.40
N ILE A 131 -5.87 11.88 4.98
CA ILE A 131 -5.94 10.42 4.76
C ILE A 131 -6.28 9.72 6.09
N LYS A 132 -5.57 10.05 7.16
CA LYS A 132 -5.78 9.43 8.48
C LYS A 132 -7.18 9.68 9.03
N ASP A 133 -7.63 10.94 8.98
CA ASP A 133 -8.97 11.32 9.43
C ASP A 133 -10.07 10.57 8.66
N GLU A 134 -9.92 10.51 7.33
CA GLU A 134 -10.93 9.86 6.50
C GLU A 134 -10.94 8.35 6.74
N ALA A 135 -9.78 7.69 6.81
CA ALA A 135 -9.66 6.26 7.09
C ALA A 135 -10.25 5.89 8.46
N THR A 136 -10.09 6.75 9.46
CA THR A 136 -10.63 6.55 10.80
C THR A 136 -12.16 6.44 10.79
N LYS A 137 -12.87 7.13 9.89
CA LYS A 137 -14.35 7.03 9.76
C LYS A 137 -14.81 5.64 9.34
N PHE A 138 -13.93 4.88 8.68
CA PHE A 138 -14.18 3.50 8.26
C PHE A 138 -13.51 2.46 9.16
N GLY A 139 -12.88 2.88 10.27
CA GLY A 139 -12.15 1.99 11.16
C GLY A 139 -10.89 1.37 10.54
N MET A 140 -10.37 1.97 9.47
CA MET A 140 -9.22 1.43 8.73
C MET A 140 -7.90 2.03 9.23
N PRO A 141 -6.90 1.20 9.57
CA PRO A 141 -5.56 1.68 9.84
C PRO A 141 -4.90 2.20 8.55
N VAL A 142 -3.96 3.15 8.72
CA VAL A 142 -3.16 3.70 7.63
C VAL A 142 -1.71 3.31 7.80
N THR A 143 -1.12 2.69 6.79
CA THR A 143 0.31 2.42 6.72
C THR A 143 0.95 3.21 5.58
N THR A 144 2.22 3.57 5.75
CA THR A 144 2.93 4.35 4.73
C THR A 144 4.26 3.74 4.33
N HIS A 145 4.61 3.87 3.05
CA HIS A 145 5.99 3.77 2.60
C HIS A 145 6.69 5.10 2.90
N ALA A 146 7.70 5.08 3.74
CA ALA A 146 8.56 6.23 3.99
C ALA A 146 10.00 5.78 4.27
N THR A 147 10.93 6.25 3.44
CA THR A 147 12.37 5.99 3.57
C THR A 147 13.13 7.23 4.01
N GLY A 148 12.81 8.39 3.44
CA GLY A 148 13.48 9.65 3.76
C GLY A 148 12.91 10.33 5.01
N THR A 149 13.79 10.97 5.78
CA THR A 149 13.51 11.62 7.08
C THR A 149 12.24 12.47 7.07
N GLN A 150 12.11 13.40 6.13
CA GLN A 150 10.95 14.32 6.09
C GLN A 150 9.61 13.59 5.88
N GLY A 151 9.60 12.51 5.09
CA GLY A 151 8.40 11.68 4.91
C GLY A 151 8.06 10.89 6.17
N ILE A 152 9.07 10.42 6.90
CA ILE A 152 8.91 9.73 8.18
C ILE A 152 8.36 10.70 9.24
N GLU A 153 8.96 11.87 9.39
CA GLU A 153 8.51 12.91 10.33
C GLU A 153 7.04 13.27 10.10
N ARG A 154 6.67 13.57 8.85
CA ARG A 154 5.27 13.87 8.50
C ARG A 154 4.31 12.71 8.79
N ALA A 155 4.76 11.46 8.58
CA ALA A 155 3.95 10.28 8.90
C ALA A 155 3.70 10.13 10.41
N VAL A 156 4.72 10.41 11.23
CA VAL A 156 4.63 10.44 12.70
C VAL A 156 3.70 11.58 13.16
N ASP A 157 3.90 12.79 12.65
CA ASP A 157 3.07 13.96 13.00
C ASP A 157 1.62 13.76 12.59
N ALA A 158 1.35 13.12 11.45
CA ALA A 158 0.01 12.73 11.02
C ALA A 158 -0.58 11.55 11.81
N ARG A 159 0.17 10.95 12.72
CA ARG A 159 -0.24 9.78 13.54
C ARG A 159 -0.69 8.59 12.69
N LEU A 160 0.04 8.30 11.62
CA LEU A 160 -0.22 7.09 10.83
C LEU A 160 0.08 5.86 11.69
N ASP A 161 -0.65 4.76 11.46
CA ASP A 161 -0.60 3.59 12.35
C ASP A 161 0.67 2.75 12.18
N SER A 162 1.30 2.77 11.00
CA SER A 162 2.60 2.12 10.77
C SER A 162 3.39 2.76 9.63
N ILE A 163 4.71 2.58 9.69
CA ILE A 163 5.64 3.06 8.66
C ILE A 163 6.46 1.86 8.18
N GLU A 164 6.36 1.58 6.90
CA GLU A 164 7.15 0.54 6.25
C GLU A 164 8.54 1.07 5.90
N HIS A 165 9.55 0.22 6.08
CA HIS A 165 10.97 0.50 5.85
C HIS A 165 11.60 1.43 6.90
N CYS A 166 11.13 2.67 7.03
CA CYS A 166 11.61 3.65 8.02
C CYS A 166 13.15 3.77 8.05
N ALA A 167 13.79 3.84 6.86
CA ALA A 167 15.21 3.51 6.73
C ALA A 167 16.16 4.66 7.10
N TRP A 168 15.81 5.91 6.81
CA TRP A 168 16.69 7.06 7.02
C TRP A 168 16.12 8.01 8.07
N ILE A 169 16.25 7.59 9.32
CA ILE A 169 15.88 8.41 10.46
C ILE A 169 17.13 9.22 10.84
N SER A 170 16.99 10.56 10.91
CA SER A 170 18.01 11.43 11.45
C SER A 170 17.39 12.27 12.58
N GLY A 171 18.07 12.32 13.72
CA GLY A 171 17.64 13.11 14.86
C GLY A 171 17.00 12.30 16.00
N THR A 172 16.70 12.98 17.09
CA THR A 172 15.92 12.46 18.22
C THR A 172 14.46 12.78 18.01
N PHE A 173 13.62 11.76 17.95
CA PHE A 173 12.16 11.89 18.02
C PHE A 173 11.72 12.05 19.48
#